data_23fcbbf1f0da09486c9cef28adf1e141
#
_entry.id   23fcbbf1f0da09486c9cef28adf1e141
#
_cell.length_a   1.000
_cell.length_b   1.000
_cell.length_c   1.000
_cell.angle_alpha   90.00
_cell.angle_beta   90.00
_cell.angle_gamma   90.00
#
_symmetry.space_group_name_H-M   'P 1'
#
loop_
_entity.id
_entity.type
_entity.pdbx_description
1 polymer ?
#
loop_
_entity_poly.entity_id
_entity_poly.type
_entity_poly.pdbx_seq_one_letter_code
_entity_poly.pdbx_strand_id
1 'polypeptide(L)'
;GLKSGLIRIGTFSSVATHWLPNIIKEFQKNYPNIDYEMLLGDYTDIEEWIMEGRIDCGFTRLPVRDEMDTIFLEQDRLLVVLPEGHPLTELQKIPVSALCEEPFMLLEKGAKAEVSEIFERSNLKPKVHFTTWDDYAIMAMVESGLGISVLPELILKRIPYRIVTRELEIPAYRNK
;
A
#
# COMPACT_ATOMS: atom_id res chain seq x y z
N GLY A 1 -4.58 -6.34 33.56
CA GLY A 1 -4.67 -7.03 32.29
C GLY A 1 -5.77 -6.47 31.39
N LEU A 2 -5.62 -6.69 30.10
CA LEU A 2 -6.56 -6.25 29.09
C LEU A 2 -7.78 -7.17 29.03
N LYS A 3 -8.69 -7.05 30.00
CA LYS A 3 -9.93 -7.83 30.00
C LYS A 3 -11.07 -7.13 29.26
N SER A 4 -11.01 -5.82 29.18
CA SER A 4 -11.97 -5.00 28.45
C SER A 4 -11.31 -3.69 28.06
N GLY A 5 -11.85 -3.02 27.08
CA GLY A 5 -11.35 -1.74 26.65
C GLY A 5 -11.49 -1.52 25.14
N LEU A 6 -10.84 -0.47 24.66
CA LEU A 6 -10.83 -0.07 23.27
C LEU A 6 -9.38 0.01 22.77
N ILE A 7 -9.10 -0.65 21.65
CA ILE A 7 -7.83 -0.50 20.94
C ILE A 7 -8.08 0.30 19.66
N ARG A 8 -7.36 1.40 19.50
CA ARG A 8 -7.43 2.28 18.33
C ARG A 8 -6.25 1.98 17.42
N ILE A 9 -6.54 1.60 16.19
CA ILE A 9 -5.55 1.12 15.21
C ILE A 9 -5.52 2.04 14.01
N GLY A 10 -4.34 2.57 13.67
CA GLY A 10 -4.12 3.29 12.42
C GLY A 10 -3.62 2.33 11.34
N THR A 11 -4.21 2.38 10.15
CA THR A 11 -3.88 1.44 9.09
C THR A 11 -4.19 2.02 7.71
N PHE A 12 -3.84 1.25 6.69
CA PHE A 12 -4.17 1.54 5.30
C PHE A 12 -4.85 0.33 4.67
N SER A 13 -5.49 0.53 3.51
CA SER A 13 -6.44 -0.42 2.92
C SER A 13 -5.93 -1.84 2.78
N SER A 14 -4.70 -2.05 2.32
CA SER A 14 -4.18 -3.40 2.10
C SER A 14 -4.07 -4.19 3.40
N VAL A 15 -3.55 -3.58 4.47
CA VAL A 15 -3.43 -4.21 5.78
C VAL A 15 -4.79 -4.38 6.43
N ALA A 16 -5.66 -3.36 6.34
CA ALA A 16 -7.02 -3.43 6.86
C ALA A 16 -7.82 -4.58 6.25
N THR A 17 -7.60 -4.85 4.97
CA THR A 17 -8.33 -5.89 4.25
C THR A 17 -7.72 -7.28 4.43
N HIS A 18 -6.40 -7.40 4.33
CA HIS A 18 -5.74 -8.70 4.20
C HIS A 18 -5.13 -9.22 5.50
N TRP A 19 -4.77 -8.37 6.44
CA TRP A 19 -4.11 -8.77 7.69
C TRP A 19 -4.97 -8.62 8.93
N LEU A 20 -5.60 -7.45 9.12
CA LEU A 20 -6.30 -7.13 10.36
C LEU A 20 -7.43 -8.09 10.73
N PRO A 21 -8.28 -8.56 9.80
CA PRO A 21 -9.36 -9.46 10.19
C PRO A 21 -8.87 -10.72 10.90
N ASN A 22 -7.81 -11.34 10.41
CA ASN A 22 -7.26 -12.55 11.03
C ASN A 22 -6.54 -12.24 12.34
N ILE A 23 -5.83 -11.13 12.42
CA ILE A 23 -5.15 -10.69 13.65
C ILE A 23 -6.18 -10.47 14.75
N ILE A 24 -7.24 -9.72 14.45
CA ILE A 24 -8.30 -9.44 15.43
C ILE A 24 -9.01 -10.73 15.85
N LYS A 25 -9.30 -11.60 14.89
CA LYS A 25 -9.95 -12.88 15.18
C LYS A 25 -9.14 -13.72 16.17
N GLU A 26 -7.83 -13.80 16.00
CA GLU A 26 -6.97 -14.53 16.92
C GLU A 26 -6.89 -13.85 18.30
N PHE A 27 -6.80 -12.52 18.32
CA PHE A 27 -6.74 -11.76 19.55
C PHE A 27 -8.02 -11.89 20.37
N GLN A 28 -9.18 -11.91 19.72
CA GLN A 28 -10.47 -12.06 20.38
C GLN A 28 -10.64 -13.38 21.13
N LYS A 29 -9.93 -14.41 20.75
CA LYS A 29 -9.99 -15.71 21.46
C LYS A 29 -9.56 -15.58 22.91
N ASN A 30 -8.58 -14.73 23.21
CA ASN A 30 -8.04 -14.52 24.55
C ASN A 30 -8.61 -13.27 25.21
N TYR A 31 -9.09 -12.31 24.43
CA TYR A 31 -9.57 -11.01 24.92
C TYR A 31 -10.91 -10.65 24.27
N PRO A 32 -11.99 -11.39 24.57
CA PRO A 32 -13.27 -11.24 23.86
C PRO A 32 -14.02 -9.95 24.18
N ASN A 33 -13.62 -9.21 25.21
CA ASN A 33 -14.31 -8.00 25.65
C ASN A 33 -13.60 -6.71 25.21
N ILE A 34 -12.67 -6.81 24.29
CA ILE A 34 -11.99 -5.64 23.73
C ILE A 34 -12.69 -5.23 22.44
N ASP A 35 -12.97 -3.94 22.33
CA ASP A 35 -13.50 -3.32 21.12
C ASP A 35 -12.37 -2.69 20.32
N TYR A 36 -12.63 -2.42 19.06
CA TYR A 36 -11.63 -1.89 18.13
C TYR A 36 -12.18 -0.69 17.38
N GLU A 37 -11.33 0.30 17.18
CA GLU A 37 -11.58 1.43 16.33
C GLU A 37 -10.45 1.53 15.31
N MET A 38 -10.80 1.63 14.05
CA MET A 38 -9.82 1.64 12.96
C MET A 38 -9.87 2.97 12.24
N LEU A 39 -8.71 3.64 12.16
CA LEU A 39 -8.55 4.88 11.42
C LEU A 39 -7.71 4.60 10.18
N LEU A 40 -8.22 4.98 9.02
CA LEU A 40 -7.51 4.85 7.75
C LEU A 40 -6.78 6.14 7.41
N GLY A 41 -5.54 6.03 7.01
CA GLY A 41 -4.74 7.16 6.59
C GLY A 41 -3.50 6.74 5.83
N ASP A 42 -2.71 7.72 5.41
CA ASP A 42 -1.41 7.45 4.82
C ASP A 42 -0.34 7.21 5.90
N TYR A 43 0.89 6.91 5.50
CA TYR A 43 1.97 6.63 6.45
C TYR A 43 2.28 7.82 7.36
N THR A 44 2.18 9.03 6.84
CA THR A 44 2.43 10.25 7.61
C THR A 44 1.32 10.46 8.65
N ASP A 45 0.06 10.27 8.26
CA ASP A 45 -1.08 10.38 9.17
C ASP A 45 -0.92 9.42 10.34
N ILE A 46 -0.57 8.17 10.06
CA ILE A 46 -0.45 7.13 11.09
C ILE A 46 0.65 7.48 12.10
N GLU A 47 1.80 7.94 11.64
CA GLU A 47 2.88 8.37 12.53
C GLU A 47 2.45 9.54 13.40
N GLU A 48 1.79 10.54 12.82
CA GLU A 48 1.29 11.70 13.57
C GLU A 48 0.25 11.28 14.62
N TRP A 49 -0.66 10.39 14.26
CA TRP A 49 -1.68 9.91 15.20
C TRP A 49 -1.08 9.15 16.39
N ILE A 50 -0.02 8.40 16.18
CA ILE A 50 0.71 7.74 17.28
C ILE A 50 1.35 8.78 18.18
N MET A 51 2.05 9.76 17.61
CA MET A 51 2.72 10.80 18.38
C MET A 51 1.73 11.67 19.17
N GLU A 52 0.56 11.91 18.63
CA GLU A 52 -0.50 12.69 19.30
C GLU A 52 -1.32 11.85 20.31
N GLY A 53 -1.09 10.55 20.38
CA GLY A 53 -1.88 9.67 21.25
C GLY A 53 -3.29 9.41 20.72
N ARG A 54 -3.56 9.69 19.45
CA ARG A 54 -4.87 9.52 18.84
C ARG A 54 -5.17 8.04 18.54
N ILE A 55 -4.14 7.24 18.29
CA ILE A 55 -4.21 5.80 18.13
C ILE A 55 -3.23 5.12 19.08
N ASP A 56 -3.49 3.86 19.39
CA ASP A 56 -2.65 3.08 20.29
C ASP A 56 -1.53 2.36 19.55
N CYS A 57 -1.79 1.94 18.32
CA CYS A 57 -0.79 1.31 17.45
C CYS A 57 -1.20 1.54 16.00
N GLY A 58 -0.25 1.26 15.10
CA GLY A 58 -0.53 1.42 13.68
C GLY A 58 0.41 0.61 12.82
N PHE A 59 0.02 0.46 11.57
CA PHE A 59 0.83 -0.15 10.53
C PHE A 59 1.41 0.95 9.65
N THR A 60 2.67 0.84 9.30
CA THR A 60 3.32 1.85 8.47
C THR A 60 4.45 1.20 7.67
N ARG A 61 5.11 2.00 6.85
CA ARG A 61 6.30 1.62 6.12
C ARG A 61 7.54 2.02 6.92
N LEU A 62 8.50 1.11 7.01
CA LEU A 62 9.81 1.43 7.59
C LEU A 62 10.68 2.20 6.58
N PRO A 63 11.56 3.09 7.02
CA PRO A 63 11.82 3.48 8.41
C PRO A 63 10.76 4.46 8.94
N VAL A 64 10.64 4.52 10.26
CA VAL A 64 9.78 5.47 10.97
C VAL A 64 10.62 6.47 11.75
N ARG A 65 9.95 7.43 12.43
CA ARG A 65 10.63 8.37 13.33
C ARG A 65 11.35 7.63 14.45
N ASP A 66 12.49 8.15 14.89
CA ASP A 66 13.34 7.50 15.91
C ASP A 66 12.64 7.29 17.25
N GLU A 67 11.65 8.12 17.57
CA GLU A 67 10.90 8.04 18.82
C GLU A 67 9.91 6.87 18.88
N MET A 68 9.71 6.17 17.77
CA MET A 68 8.72 5.09 17.67
C MET A 68 9.38 3.72 17.82
N ASP A 69 8.73 2.88 18.63
CA ASP A 69 9.07 1.47 18.70
C ASP A 69 8.38 0.73 17.56
N THR A 70 9.12 -0.11 16.87
CA THR A 70 8.59 -0.85 15.72
C THR A 70 8.92 -2.33 15.77
N ILE A 71 8.04 -3.10 15.12
CA ILE A 71 8.26 -4.53 14.87
C ILE A 71 8.12 -4.72 13.36
N PHE A 72 9.18 -5.23 12.73
CA PHE A 72 9.13 -5.59 11.31
C PHE A 72 8.23 -6.80 11.12
N LEU A 73 7.27 -6.72 10.20
CA LEU A 73 6.31 -7.79 9.94
C LEU A 73 6.59 -8.50 8.62
N GLU A 74 6.65 -7.75 7.52
CA GLU A 74 6.77 -8.35 6.20
C GLU A 74 7.32 -7.36 5.18
N GLN A 75 8.00 -7.91 4.17
CA GLN A 75 8.37 -7.17 2.97
C GLN A 75 7.36 -7.45 1.87
N ASP A 76 6.84 -6.41 1.23
CA ASP A 76 5.83 -6.49 0.20
C ASP A 76 6.43 -6.00 -1.13
N ARG A 77 6.21 -6.75 -2.22
CA ARG A 77 6.67 -6.35 -3.55
C ARG A 77 5.79 -5.26 -4.14
N LEU A 78 6.38 -4.44 -5.00
CA LEU A 78 5.64 -3.52 -5.85
C LEU A 78 5.57 -4.10 -7.27
N LEU A 79 4.36 -4.16 -7.82
CA LEU A 79 4.10 -4.75 -9.13
C LEU A 79 3.52 -3.71 -10.09
N VAL A 80 3.83 -3.85 -11.36
CA VAL A 80 3.23 -3.05 -12.43
C VAL A 80 1.80 -3.54 -12.66
N VAL A 81 0.88 -2.61 -12.80
CA VAL A 81 -0.55 -2.87 -13.02
C VAL A 81 -0.95 -2.29 -14.36
N LEU A 82 -1.47 -3.16 -15.23
CA LEU A 82 -1.78 -2.85 -16.62
C LEU A 82 -3.24 -3.23 -16.92
N PRO A 83 -3.91 -2.52 -17.84
CA PRO A 83 -5.19 -2.99 -18.34
C PRO A 83 -5.00 -4.23 -19.22
N GLU A 84 -6.05 -5.05 -19.32
CA GLU A 84 -6.04 -6.21 -20.22
C GLU A 84 -5.77 -5.75 -21.67
N GLY A 85 -4.96 -6.51 -22.37
CA GLY A 85 -4.64 -6.22 -23.78
C GLY A 85 -3.60 -5.13 -24.00
N HIS A 86 -3.05 -4.55 -22.94
CA HIS A 86 -2.00 -3.54 -23.08
C HIS A 86 -0.72 -4.16 -23.67
N PRO A 87 -0.01 -3.45 -24.56
CA PRO A 87 1.21 -4.00 -25.19
C PRO A 87 2.27 -4.49 -24.19
N LEU A 88 2.42 -3.82 -23.05
CA LEU A 88 3.41 -4.21 -22.04
C LEU A 88 3.10 -5.56 -21.39
N THR A 89 1.91 -6.10 -21.54
CA THR A 89 1.58 -7.44 -21.02
C THR A 89 2.36 -8.55 -21.71
N GLU A 90 2.93 -8.27 -22.88
CA GLU A 90 3.80 -9.22 -23.60
C GLU A 90 5.14 -9.41 -22.90
N LEU A 91 5.54 -8.48 -22.04
CA LEU A 91 6.79 -8.58 -21.29
C LEU A 91 6.52 -9.22 -19.92
N GLN A 92 7.41 -10.13 -19.49
CA GLN A 92 7.32 -10.71 -18.14
C GLN A 92 7.84 -9.75 -17.08
N LYS A 93 8.84 -8.95 -17.42
CA LYS A 93 9.44 -7.95 -16.54
C LYS A 93 9.48 -6.62 -17.27
N ILE A 94 9.09 -5.56 -16.59
CA ILE A 94 8.91 -4.25 -17.20
C ILE A 94 9.99 -3.29 -16.70
N PRO A 95 10.75 -2.67 -17.61
CA PRO A 95 11.70 -1.63 -17.22
C PRO A 95 10.94 -0.35 -16.82
N VAL A 96 11.48 0.37 -15.84
CA VAL A 96 10.87 1.62 -15.36
C VAL A 96 10.71 2.64 -16.49
N SER A 97 11.65 2.67 -17.44
CA SER A 97 11.58 3.57 -18.61
C SER A 97 10.30 3.36 -19.44
N ALA A 98 9.82 2.13 -19.56
CA ALA A 98 8.59 1.84 -20.30
C ALA A 98 7.36 2.44 -19.61
N LEU A 99 7.38 2.57 -18.30
CA LEU A 99 6.28 3.18 -17.54
C LEU A 99 6.17 4.70 -17.80
N CYS A 100 7.25 5.33 -18.21
CA CYS A 100 7.28 6.77 -18.48
C CYS A 100 6.64 7.15 -19.81
N GLU A 101 6.36 6.20 -20.68
CA GLU A 101 5.74 6.41 -21.98
C GLU A 101 4.21 6.48 -21.92
N GLU A 102 3.62 6.16 -20.79
CA GLU A 102 2.18 5.99 -20.62
C GLU A 102 1.61 6.95 -19.57
N PRO A 103 0.32 7.31 -19.67
CA PRO A 103 -0.36 7.96 -18.56
C PRO A 103 -0.25 7.12 -17.30
N PHE A 104 0.18 7.71 -16.20
CA PHE A 104 0.50 7.02 -14.97
C PHE A 104 -0.41 7.48 -13.82
N MET A 105 -0.95 6.49 -13.10
CA MET A 105 -1.72 6.73 -11.87
C MET A 105 -0.78 6.53 -10.70
N LEU A 106 -0.48 7.60 -9.97
CA LEU A 106 0.51 7.56 -8.89
C LEU A 106 -0.16 7.28 -7.54
N LEU A 107 0.28 6.19 -6.91
CA LEU A 107 -0.06 5.92 -5.53
C LEU A 107 0.89 6.67 -4.62
N GLU A 108 0.36 7.57 -3.80
CA GLU A 108 1.12 8.27 -2.76
C GLU A 108 0.48 8.06 -1.41
N LYS A 109 1.31 7.63 -0.43
CA LYS A 109 0.88 7.38 0.94
C LYS A 109 1.67 8.27 1.90
N GLY A 110 1.63 9.60 1.65
CA GLY A 110 2.36 10.60 2.42
C GLY A 110 3.81 10.76 1.95
N ALA A 111 4.67 11.26 2.83
CA ALA A 111 6.06 11.60 2.49
C ALA A 111 6.94 10.38 2.15
N LYS A 112 6.46 9.17 2.44
CA LYS A 112 7.21 7.92 2.21
C LYS A 112 6.70 7.17 0.97
N ALA A 113 6.43 7.89 -0.10
CA ALA A 113 5.86 7.32 -1.32
C ALA A 113 6.84 6.39 -2.04
N GLU A 114 6.76 5.10 -1.77
CA GLU A 114 7.65 4.09 -2.35
C GLU A 114 7.58 4.01 -3.86
N VAL A 115 6.43 4.29 -4.46
CA VAL A 115 6.27 4.28 -5.92
C VAL A 115 7.05 5.43 -6.56
N SER A 116 6.98 6.63 -5.99
CA SER A 116 7.77 7.77 -6.46
C SER A 116 9.26 7.49 -6.38
N GLU A 117 9.71 6.80 -5.34
CA GLU A 117 11.12 6.44 -5.17
C GLU A 117 11.65 5.55 -6.30
N ILE A 118 10.82 4.71 -6.90
CA ILE A 118 11.23 3.87 -8.03
C ILE A 118 11.72 4.73 -9.19
N PHE A 119 10.96 5.77 -9.51
CA PHE A 119 11.31 6.69 -10.59
C PHE A 119 12.52 7.56 -10.24
N GLU A 120 12.58 8.02 -8.99
CA GLU A 120 13.71 8.83 -8.52
C GLU A 120 15.03 8.06 -8.59
N ARG A 121 15.05 6.80 -8.19
CA ARG A 121 16.24 5.94 -8.27
C ARG A 121 16.74 5.74 -9.69
N SER A 122 15.84 5.72 -10.65
CA SER A 122 16.16 5.57 -12.06
C SER A 122 16.40 6.90 -12.77
N ASN A 123 16.28 8.01 -12.03
CA ASN A 123 16.35 9.36 -12.57
C ASN A 123 15.37 9.58 -13.74
N LEU A 124 14.17 9.04 -13.59
CA LEU A 124 13.10 9.12 -14.58
C LEU A 124 11.89 9.81 -13.98
N LYS A 125 11.03 10.35 -14.83
CA LYS A 125 9.79 11.01 -14.43
C LYS A 125 8.59 10.38 -15.14
N PRO A 126 7.61 9.88 -14.40
CA PRO A 126 6.38 9.36 -14.99
C PRO A 126 5.49 10.49 -15.47
N LYS A 127 4.61 10.20 -16.44
CA LYS A 127 3.56 11.12 -16.88
C LYS A 127 2.36 11.00 -15.96
N VAL A 128 2.41 11.61 -14.78
CA VAL A 128 1.38 11.48 -13.76
C VAL A 128 0.12 12.23 -14.18
N HIS A 129 -0.98 11.54 -14.34
CA HIS A 129 -2.30 12.10 -14.64
C HIS A 129 -3.21 12.13 -13.40
N PHE A 130 -3.04 11.18 -12.48
CA PHE A 130 -3.80 11.11 -11.23
C PHE A 130 -2.88 10.73 -10.09
N THR A 131 -3.12 11.32 -8.93
CA THR A 131 -2.41 11.01 -7.69
C THR A 131 -3.44 10.76 -6.61
N THR A 132 -3.35 9.62 -5.92
CA THR A 132 -4.21 9.28 -4.80
C THR A 132 -3.53 8.26 -3.90
N TRP A 133 -3.97 8.16 -2.66
CA TRP A 133 -3.55 7.09 -1.76
C TRP A 133 -4.54 5.90 -1.77
N ASP A 134 -5.60 5.97 -2.57
CA ASP A 134 -6.61 4.92 -2.68
C ASP A 134 -6.24 3.91 -3.77
N ASP A 135 -5.72 2.76 -3.35
CA ASP A 135 -5.29 1.67 -4.23
C ASP A 135 -6.44 1.16 -5.11
N TYR A 136 -7.64 1.07 -4.55
CA TYR A 136 -8.81 0.56 -5.26
C TYR A 136 -9.26 1.51 -6.38
N ALA A 137 -9.20 2.81 -6.13
CA ALA A 137 -9.51 3.80 -7.15
C ALA A 137 -8.53 3.68 -8.33
N ILE A 138 -7.24 3.48 -8.04
CA ILE A 138 -6.24 3.26 -9.08
C ILE A 138 -6.56 2.03 -9.91
N MET A 139 -6.88 0.90 -9.27
CA MET A 139 -7.23 -0.33 -10.01
C MET A 139 -8.43 -0.14 -10.93
N ALA A 140 -9.45 0.56 -10.46
CA ALA A 140 -10.63 0.86 -11.28
C ALA A 140 -10.28 1.73 -12.50
N MET A 141 -9.41 2.73 -12.32
CA MET A 141 -8.97 3.60 -13.41
C MET A 141 -8.10 2.84 -14.42
N VAL A 142 -7.22 1.96 -13.97
CA VAL A 142 -6.42 1.10 -14.85
C VAL A 142 -7.32 0.17 -15.65
N GLU A 143 -8.28 -0.49 -15.00
CA GLU A 143 -9.25 -1.34 -15.68
C GLU A 143 -9.98 -0.59 -16.80
N SER A 144 -10.31 0.67 -16.56
CA SER A 144 -11.00 1.53 -17.53
C SER A 144 -10.11 2.02 -18.67
N GLY A 145 -8.82 1.70 -18.65
CA GLY A 145 -7.89 2.10 -19.71
C GLY A 145 -7.37 3.52 -19.60
N LEU A 146 -7.51 4.16 -18.44
CA LEU A 146 -7.05 5.55 -18.24
C LEU A 146 -5.53 5.68 -18.09
N GLY A 147 -4.84 4.57 -17.82
CA GLY A 147 -3.39 4.55 -17.68
C GLY A 147 -2.92 3.29 -17.00
N ILE A 148 -1.68 3.33 -16.57
CA ILE A 148 -1.01 2.23 -15.87
C ILE A 148 -0.56 2.68 -14.47
N SER A 149 -0.16 1.72 -13.64
CA SER A 149 0.29 2.06 -12.28
C SER A 149 1.30 1.04 -11.76
N VAL A 150 1.78 1.30 -10.55
CA VAL A 150 2.55 0.38 -9.73
C VAL A 150 1.90 0.35 -8.36
N LEU A 151 1.57 -0.85 -7.88
CA LEU A 151 0.87 -1.05 -6.63
C LEU A 151 1.53 -2.15 -5.80
N PRO A 152 1.37 -2.11 -4.46
CA PRO A 152 1.82 -3.20 -3.59
C PRO A 152 1.10 -4.51 -3.89
N GLU A 153 1.84 -5.60 -3.90
CA GLU A 153 1.28 -6.93 -4.17
C GLU A 153 0.18 -7.32 -3.20
N LEU A 154 0.28 -6.91 -1.94
CA LEU A 154 -0.70 -7.25 -0.92
C LEU A 154 -2.13 -6.84 -1.32
N ILE A 155 -2.29 -5.61 -1.85
CA ILE A 155 -3.60 -5.12 -2.26
C ILE A 155 -4.13 -5.82 -3.52
N LEU A 156 -3.25 -6.46 -4.29
CA LEU A 156 -3.60 -7.13 -5.54
C LEU A 156 -4.12 -8.55 -5.33
N LYS A 157 -4.16 -9.03 -4.10
CA LYS A 157 -4.80 -10.29 -3.73
C LYS A 157 -6.32 -10.06 -3.64
N ARG A 158 -7.13 -10.94 -4.22
CA ARG A 158 -8.60 -10.87 -4.12
C ARG A 158 -9.19 -9.55 -4.63
N ILE A 159 -8.96 -9.24 -5.86
CA ILE A 159 -9.50 -8.02 -6.47
C ILE A 159 -10.63 -8.35 -7.45
N PRO A 160 -11.67 -7.47 -7.54
CA PRO A 160 -12.75 -7.64 -8.51
C PRO A 160 -12.44 -7.00 -9.86
N TYR A 161 -11.25 -6.44 -10.06
CA TYR A 161 -10.90 -5.70 -11.26
C TYR A 161 -10.16 -6.57 -12.27
N ARG A 162 -10.44 -6.34 -13.55
CA ARG A 162 -9.76 -7.01 -14.66
C ARG A 162 -8.50 -6.25 -15.03
N ILE A 163 -7.43 -6.58 -14.36
CA ILE A 163 -6.11 -5.97 -14.56
C ILE A 163 -5.06 -7.07 -14.65
N VAL A 164 -3.93 -6.73 -15.25
CA VAL A 164 -2.79 -7.63 -15.41
C VAL A 164 -1.62 -7.09 -14.61
N THR A 165 -0.95 -7.95 -13.87
CA THR A 165 0.22 -7.58 -13.08
C THR A 165 1.49 -8.15 -13.69
N ARG A 166 2.57 -7.38 -13.59
CA ARG A 166 3.91 -7.78 -14.02
C ARG A 166 4.95 -7.32 -13.03
N GLU A 167 6.05 -8.03 -12.97
CA GLU A 167 7.18 -7.62 -12.15
C GLU A 167 7.92 -6.45 -12.81
N LEU A 168 8.54 -5.62 -12.00
CA LEU A 168 9.53 -4.66 -12.47
C LEU A 168 10.82 -5.40 -12.83
N GLU A 169 11.53 -4.92 -13.84
CA GLU A 169 12.82 -5.48 -14.24
C GLU A 169 13.81 -5.48 -13.08
N ILE A 170 13.84 -4.39 -12.30
CA ILE A 170 14.55 -4.32 -11.03
C ILE A 170 13.49 -4.31 -9.93
N PRO A 171 13.38 -5.39 -9.13
CA PRO A 171 12.34 -5.50 -8.12
C PRO A 171 12.38 -4.37 -7.09
N ALA A 172 11.21 -3.91 -6.68
CA ALA A 172 11.05 -2.93 -5.63
C ALA A 172 10.11 -3.46 -4.55
N TYR A 173 10.36 -3.05 -3.30
CA TYR A 173 9.67 -3.57 -2.12
C TYR A 173 9.30 -2.45 -1.17
N ARG A 174 8.30 -2.71 -0.32
CA ARG A 174 8.04 -1.92 0.87
C ARG A 174 8.17 -2.82 2.11
N ASN A 175 8.74 -2.28 3.18
CA ASN A 175 8.91 -2.96 4.46
C ASN A 175 7.84 -2.45 5.45
N LYS A 176 7.09 -3.38 6.04
CA LYS A 176 5.99 -3.08 6.97
C LYS A 176 6.24 -3.66 8.35
#